data_7b7c92851d5e91da3cd0a552e9662ecc
#
_entry.id   7b7c92851d5e91da3cd0a552e9662ecc
#
_cell.length_a   1.000
_cell.length_b   1.000
_cell.length_c   1.000
_cell.angle_alpha   90.00
_cell.angle_beta   90.00
_cell.angle_gamma   90.00
#
_symmetry.space_group_name_H-M   'P 1'
#
loop_
_entity.id
_entity.type
_entity.pdbx_description
1 polymer ?
#
loop_
_entity_poly.entity_id
_entity_poly.type
_entity_poly.pdbx_seq_one_letter_code
_entity_poly.pdbx_strand_id
1 'polypeptide(L)'
;TIEKTVDQLVAEFYRLQTSVAEVALLIGDADTLGRLRIAQRRYVLDLFSGLYNLEYVNNRLRIGIVHKRIGVEPKFYLSAMHTLTGLLRRTIGDALTVEVERQAVLAALDKLLLFDVTLVFETYIRSLVFEVETAKDKAERYANSMEEKVRERTRQLEEMTRTDALTGLLNVRHLEESVTKTLRSAQRRAEPVSVVYFDIDDFKKLNDTQGHQRGDEILRAVGTAMKSISRIEDSCFRYG
;
A
#
# COMPACT_ATOMS: atom_id res chain seq x y z
N THR A 1 9.70 -28.77 -41.95
CA THR A 1 10.94 -29.25 -41.36
C THR A 1 10.90 -29.15 -39.83
N ILE A 2 10.47 -28.02 -39.28
CA ILE A 2 10.36 -27.83 -37.82
C ILE A 2 9.38 -28.81 -37.18
N GLU A 3 8.29 -29.18 -37.85
CA GLU A 3 7.29 -30.14 -37.37
C GLU A 3 7.87 -31.51 -37.03
N LYS A 4 8.94 -31.92 -37.73
CA LYS A 4 9.59 -33.24 -37.50
C LYS A 4 10.55 -33.23 -36.32
N THR A 5 11.03 -32.04 -35.90
CA THR A 5 12.07 -31.90 -34.87
C THR A 5 11.54 -31.23 -33.60
N VAL A 6 10.34 -30.64 -33.62
CA VAL A 6 9.80 -29.85 -32.52
C VAL A 6 9.64 -30.65 -31.24
N ASP A 7 9.26 -31.92 -31.33
CA ASP A 7 9.08 -32.76 -30.13
C ASP A 7 10.42 -33.07 -29.42
N GLN A 8 11.49 -33.29 -30.19
CA GLN A 8 12.84 -33.44 -29.65
C GLN A 8 13.35 -32.15 -29.05
N LEU A 9 13.13 -31.01 -29.75
CA LEU A 9 13.50 -29.69 -29.27
C LEU A 9 12.83 -29.37 -27.94
N VAL A 10 11.53 -29.61 -27.81
CA VAL A 10 10.75 -29.37 -26.58
C VAL A 10 11.19 -30.31 -25.45
N ALA A 11 11.48 -31.57 -25.77
CA ALA A 11 12.01 -32.51 -24.77
C ALA A 11 13.36 -32.02 -24.20
N GLU A 12 14.28 -31.60 -25.08
CA GLU A 12 15.59 -31.08 -24.66
C GLU A 12 15.46 -29.76 -23.91
N PHE A 13 14.58 -28.87 -24.34
CA PHE A 13 14.28 -27.63 -23.63
C PHE A 13 13.89 -27.91 -22.19
N TYR A 14 12.91 -28.75 -21.94
CA TYR A 14 12.46 -29.06 -20.57
C TYR A 14 13.48 -29.88 -19.77
N ARG A 15 14.29 -30.70 -20.41
CA ARG A 15 15.42 -31.35 -19.74
C ARG A 15 16.38 -30.34 -19.14
N LEU A 16 16.69 -29.28 -19.91
CA LEU A 16 17.57 -28.18 -19.46
C LEU A 16 16.86 -27.30 -18.40
N GLN A 17 15.58 -26.99 -18.58
CA GLN A 17 14.84 -26.18 -17.62
C GLN A 17 14.69 -26.88 -16.25
N THR A 18 14.41 -28.19 -16.24
CA THR A 18 14.26 -28.96 -15.00
C THR A 18 15.58 -29.27 -14.30
N SER A 19 16.72 -29.02 -14.94
CA SER A 19 18.04 -29.09 -14.26
C SER A 19 18.30 -27.89 -13.31
N VAL A 20 17.51 -26.81 -13.42
CA VAL A 20 17.53 -25.66 -12.50
C VAL A 20 16.50 -25.94 -11.40
N ALA A 21 16.96 -26.05 -10.14
CA ALA A 21 16.14 -26.48 -9.03
C ALA A 21 14.90 -25.59 -8.82
N GLU A 22 15.07 -24.26 -8.91
CA GLU A 22 13.98 -23.29 -8.74
C GLU A 22 12.92 -23.43 -9.85
N VAL A 23 13.34 -23.70 -11.09
CA VAL A 23 12.42 -23.92 -12.21
C VAL A 23 11.69 -25.28 -12.06
N ALA A 24 12.41 -26.30 -11.62
CA ALA A 24 11.80 -27.61 -11.35
C ALA A 24 10.70 -27.53 -10.27
N LEU A 25 10.94 -26.72 -9.23
CA LEU A 25 9.92 -26.45 -8.17
C LEU A 25 8.69 -25.72 -8.73
N LEU A 26 8.86 -24.75 -9.63
CA LEU A 26 7.75 -24.03 -10.27
C LEU A 26 6.92 -24.94 -11.19
N ILE A 27 7.54 -25.91 -11.86
CA ILE A 27 6.85 -26.88 -12.71
C ILE A 27 6.05 -27.88 -11.84
N GLY A 28 6.61 -28.35 -10.74
CA GLY A 28 5.98 -29.18 -9.72
C GLY A 28 5.85 -30.66 -10.12
N ASP A 29 4.86 -31.02 -10.93
CA ASP A 29 4.53 -32.42 -11.22
C ASP A 29 4.61 -32.78 -12.72
N ALA A 30 4.52 -34.10 -12.99
CA ALA A 30 4.61 -34.68 -14.34
C ALA A 30 3.43 -34.26 -15.25
N ASP A 31 2.23 -34.07 -14.69
CA ASP A 31 1.04 -33.65 -15.44
C ASP A 31 1.17 -32.21 -15.90
N THR A 32 1.66 -31.34 -15.03
CA THR A 32 1.98 -29.95 -15.37
C THR A 32 3.06 -29.89 -16.43
N LEU A 33 4.15 -30.65 -16.28
CA LEU A 33 5.19 -30.74 -17.30
C LEU A 33 4.63 -31.22 -18.65
N GLY A 34 3.73 -32.18 -18.66
CA GLY A 34 3.04 -32.65 -19.88
C GLY A 34 2.28 -31.54 -20.58
N ARG A 35 1.49 -30.77 -19.84
CA ARG A 35 0.74 -29.59 -20.37
C ARG A 35 1.68 -28.51 -20.90
N LEU A 36 2.76 -28.25 -20.20
CA LEU A 36 3.77 -27.26 -20.60
C LEU A 36 4.46 -27.67 -21.89
N ARG A 37 4.79 -28.95 -22.07
CA ARG A 37 5.37 -29.46 -23.33
C ARG A 37 4.43 -29.25 -24.51
N ILE A 38 3.13 -29.50 -24.35
CA ILE A 38 2.12 -29.26 -25.38
C ILE A 38 2.05 -27.77 -25.73
N ALA A 39 2.04 -26.91 -24.73
CA ALA A 39 2.01 -25.46 -24.93
C ALA A 39 3.26 -24.94 -25.62
N GLN A 40 4.44 -25.44 -25.21
CA GLN A 40 5.73 -25.07 -25.82
C GLN A 40 5.84 -25.54 -27.28
N ARG A 41 5.35 -26.75 -27.54
CA ARG A 41 5.27 -27.27 -28.91
C ARG A 41 4.46 -26.35 -29.81
N ARG A 42 3.28 -25.95 -29.35
CA ARG A 42 2.42 -25.00 -30.07
C ARG A 42 3.10 -23.66 -30.26
N TYR A 43 3.75 -23.11 -29.22
CA TYR A 43 4.52 -21.87 -29.30
C TYR A 43 5.59 -21.93 -30.39
N VAL A 44 6.36 -23.00 -30.43
CA VAL A 44 7.41 -23.17 -31.45
C VAL A 44 6.83 -23.28 -32.87
N LEU A 45 5.71 -24.01 -33.04
CA LEU A 45 5.07 -24.09 -34.37
C LEU A 45 4.49 -22.74 -34.82
N ASP A 46 3.92 -21.96 -33.90
CA ASP A 46 3.41 -20.62 -34.18
C ASP A 46 4.51 -19.67 -34.66
N LEU A 47 5.77 -19.79 -34.16
CA LEU A 47 6.91 -19.00 -34.62
C LEU A 47 7.20 -19.17 -36.12
N PHE A 48 6.89 -20.34 -36.69
CA PHE A 48 7.16 -20.67 -38.07
C PHE A 48 5.89 -20.71 -38.94
N SER A 49 4.74 -20.29 -38.41
CA SER A 49 3.48 -20.31 -39.13
C SER A 49 3.35 -19.25 -40.23
N GLY A 50 4.11 -18.16 -40.12
CA GLY A 50 3.97 -16.97 -40.96
C GLY A 50 2.73 -16.13 -40.68
N LEU A 51 1.98 -16.44 -39.61
CA LEU A 51 0.73 -15.76 -39.22
C LEU A 51 0.97 -14.94 -37.94
N TYR A 52 1.31 -13.67 -38.10
CA TYR A 52 1.63 -12.76 -36.98
C TYR A 52 0.54 -11.69 -36.83
N ASN A 53 -0.70 -12.13 -36.62
CA ASN A 53 -1.90 -11.30 -36.45
C ASN A 53 -2.18 -10.98 -34.96
N LEU A 54 -3.34 -10.36 -34.71
CA LEU A 54 -3.77 -10.02 -33.35
C LEU A 54 -3.88 -11.25 -32.42
N GLU A 55 -4.24 -12.41 -32.95
CA GLU A 55 -4.31 -13.64 -32.17
C GLU A 55 -2.93 -14.06 -31.69
N TYR A 56 -1.92 -13.97 -32.57
CA TYR A 56 -0.52 -14.20 -32.19
C TYR A 56 -0.10 -13.29 -31.05
N VAL A 57 -0.33 -11.98 -31.18
CA VAL A 57 0.02 -10.98 -30.15
C VAL A 57 -0.67 -11.30 -28.83
N ASN A 58 -2.00 -11.55 -28.87
CA ASN A 58 -2.78 -11.87 -27.67
C ASN A 58 -2.28 -13.15 -26.97
N ASN A 59 -1.84 -14.14 -27.71
CA ASN A 59 -1.26 -15.36 -27.16
C ASN A 59 0.06 -15.06 -26.43
N ARG A 60 0.93 -14.17 -26.95
CA ARG A 60 2.18 -13.75 -26.30
C ARG A 60 1.92 -12.95 -25.02
N LEU A 61 1.00 -11.99 -25.06
CA LEU A 61 0.58 -11.24 -23.87
C LEU A 61 0.03 -12.19 -22.79
N ARG A 62 -0.75 -13.20 -23.17
CA ARG A 62 -1.27 -14.21 -22.24
C ARG A 62 -0.17 -15.03 -21.58
N ILE A 63 0.91 -15.35 -22.31
CA ILE A 63 2.08 -16.04 -21.74
C ILE A 63 2.65 -15.19 -20.57
N GLY A 64 2.83 -13.89 -20.76
CA GLY A 64 3.32 -13.01 -19.70
C GLY A 64 2.43 -12.97 -18.48
N ILE A 65 1.11 -12.89 -18.66
CA ILE A 65 0.13 -12.92 -17.56
C ILE A 65 0.22 -14.25 -16.79
N VAL A 66 0.31 -15.38 -17.50
CA VAL A 66 0.39 -16.69 -16.86
C VAL A 66 1.68 -16.85 -16.06
N HIS A 67 2.83 -16.51 -16.66
CA HIS A 67 4.13 -16.59 -15.98
C HIS A 67 4.17 -15.71 -14.72
N LYS A 68 3.68 -14.46 -14.80
CA LYS A 68 3.57 -13.58 -13.63
C LYS A 68 2.68 -14.20 -12.54
N ARG A 69 1.53 -14.76 -12.92
CA ARG A 69 0.57 -15.35 -11.97
C ARG A 69 1.13 -16.54 -11.21
N ILE A 70 1.92 -17.39 -11.87
CA ILE A 70 2.55 -18.57 -11.25
C ILE A 70 3.90 -18.26 -10.59
N GLY A 71 4.31 -17.00 -10.56
CA GLY A 71 5.52 -16.57 -9.86
C GLY A 71 6.83 -16.79 -10.61
N VAL A 72 6.80 -16.99 -11.93
CA VAL A 72 8.02 -17.05 -12.73
C VAL A 72 8.66 -15.67 -12.74
N GLU A 73 9.84 -15.53 -12.15
CA GLU A 73 10.58 -14.28 -12.18
C GLU A 73 11.11 -13.97 -13.60
N PRO A 74 11.20 -12.68 -13.98
CA PRO A 74 11.71 -12.25 -15.29
C PRO A 74 13.05 -12.88 -15.69
N LYS A 75 13.95 -13.09 -14.71
CA LYS A 75 15.26 -13.73 -14.96
C LYS A 75 15.14 -15.17 -15.48
N PHE A 76 14.19 -15.96 -14.93
CA PHE A 76 13.96 -17.33 -15.38
C PHE A 76 13.32 -17.38 -16.77
N TYR A 77 12.39 -16.45 -17.06
CA TYR A 77 11.81 -16.32 -18.37
C TYR A 77 12.88 -15.98 -19.43
N LEU A 78 13.75 -15.00 -19.15
CA LEU A 78 14.86 -14.64 -20.06
C LEU A 78 15.84 -15.79 -20.26
N SER A 79 16.21 -16.50 -19.20
CA SER A 79 17.09 -17.68 -19.28
C SER A 79 16.46 -18.78 -20.14
N ALA A 80 15.18 -19.02 -19.98
CA ALA A 80 14.42 -19.99 -20.80
C ALA A 80 14.38 -19.58 -22.27
N MET A 81 14.14 -18.29 -22.56
CA MET A 81 14.16 -17.75 -23.92
C MET A 81 15.56 -17.84 -24.55
N HIS A 82 16.63 -17.60 -23.79
CA HIS A 82 17.99 -17.80 -24.27
C HIS A 82 18.24 -19.28 -24.64
N THR A 83 17.87 -20.20 -23.78
CA THR A 83 17.97 -21.64 -24.02
C THR A 83 17.18 -22.05 -25.27
N LEU A 84 15.92 -21.61 -25.39
CA LEU A 84 15.10 -21.88 -26.56
C LEU A 84 15.72 -21.35 -27.85
N THR A 85 16.20 -20.10 -27.82
CA THR A 85 16.90 -19.48 -28.96
C THR A 85 18.10 -20.32 -29.44
N GLY A 86 18.89 -20.80 -28.48
CA GLY A 86 20.07 -21.67 -28.80
C GLY A 86 19.64 -22.98 -29.46
N LEU A 87 18.56 -23.62 -28.96
CA LEU A 87 18.05 -24.86 -29.56
C LEU A 87 17.48 -24.61 -30.96
N LEU A 88 16.69 -23.55 -31.16
CA LEU A 88 16.13 -23.20 -32.46
C LEU A 88 17.22 -22.87 -33.48
N ARG A 89 18.23 -22.10 -33.10
CA ARG A 89 19.38 -21.79 -33.98
C ARG A 89 20.12 -23.04 -34.41
N ARG A 90 20.32 -24.00 -33.52
CA ARG A 90 20.93 -25.29 -33.85
C ARG A 90 20.09 -26.06 -34.85
N THR A 91 18.79 -26.21 -34.56
CA THR A 91 17.82 -26.90 -35.43
C THR A 91 17.76 -26.29 -36.83
N ILE A 92 17.80 -24.96 -36.95
CA ILE A 92 17.83 -24.26 -38.23
C ILE A 92 19.17 -24.50 -38.95
N GLY A 93 20.28 -24.46 -38.19
CA GLY A 93 21.62 -24.72 -38.75
C GLY A 93 21.75 -26.11 -39.37
N ASP A 94 21.15 -27.12 -38.68
CA ASP A 94 21.18 -28.51 -39.17
C ASP A 94 20.22 -28.72 -40.36
N ALA A 95 19.18 -27.90 -40.49
CA ALA A 95 18.13 -28.04 -41.53
C ALA A 95 18.47 -27.26 -42.83
N LEU A 96 19.21 -26.15 -42.73
CA LEU A 96 19.49 -25.25 -43.84
C LEU A 96 20.99 -25.27 -44.17
N THR A 97 21.31 -25.83 -45.30
CA THR A 97 22.73 -25.92 -45.78
C THR A 97 23.21 -24.70 -46.56
N VAL A 98 22.26 -23.91 -47.13
CA VAL A 98 22.58 -22.68 -47.86
C VAL A 98 22.77 -21.53 -46.87
N GLU A 99 24.00 -20.99 -46.84
CA GLU A 99 24.39 -19.98 -45.86
C GLU A 99 23.49 -18.73 -45.88
N VAL A 100 23.21 -18.18 -47.09
CA VAL A 100 22.40 -16.96 -47.24
C VAL A 100 20.97 -17.16 -46.72
N GLU A 101 20.34 -18.29 -47.00
CA GLU A 101 19.00 -18.63 -46.51
C GLU A 101 19.01 -18.83 -44.98
N ARG A 102 20.02 -19.52 -44.46
CA ARG A 102 20.19 -19.74 -43.02
C ARG A 102 20.33 -18.43 -42.29
N GLN A 103 21.16 -17.50 -42.74
CA GLN A 103 21.32 -16.18 -42.13
C GLN A 103 20.02 -15.36 -42.16
N ALA A 104 19.31 -15.38 -43.28
CA ALA A 104 18.03 -14.68 -43.41
C ALA A 104 17.00 -15.22 -42.40
N VAL A 105 16.85 -16.54 -42.26
CA VAL A 105 15.94 -17.18 -41.31
C VAL A 105 16.33 -16.89 -39.87
N LEU A 106 17.64 -16.95 -39.54
CA LEU A 106 18.09 -16.63 -38.17
C LEU A 106 17.85 -15.16 -37.84
N ALA A 107 18.07 -14.23 -38.72
CA ALA A 107 17.80 -12.81 -38.52
C ALA A 107 16.29 -12.54 -38.33
N ALA A 108 15.42 -13.24 -39.07
CA ALA A 108 13.98 -13.16 -38.89
C ALA A 108 13.53 -13.74 -37.52
N LEU A 109 14.09 -14.89 -37.13
CA LEU A 109 13.85 -15.51 -35.82
C LEU A 109 14.23 -14.58 -34.68
N ASP A 110 15.41 -13.96 -34.73
CA ASP A 110 15.88 -13.04 -33.68
C ASP A 110 14.93 -11.85 -33.49
N LYS A 111 14.46 -11.25 -34.59
CA LYS A 111 13.48 -10.16 -34.54
C LYS A 111 12.16 -10.61 -33.91
N LEU A 112 11.68 -11.79 -34.29
CA LEU A 112 10.41 -12.32 -33.78
C LEU A 112 10.51 -12.69 -32.30
N LEU A 113 11.59 -13.34 -31.87
CA LEU A 113 11.81 -13.66 -30.47
C LEU A 113 11.97 -12.41 -29.59
N LEU A 114 12.68 -11.39 -30.10
CA LEU A 114 12.78 -10.10 -29.42
C LEU A 114 11.40 -9.46 -29.25
N PHE A 115 10.58 -9.49 -30.31
CA PHE A 115 9.20 -9.00 -30.26
C PHE A 115 8.37 -9.76 -29.23
N ASP A 116 8.44 -11.10 -29.20
CA ASP A 116 7.73 -11.94 -28.23
C ASP A 116 8.16 -11.62 -26.78
N VAL A 117 9.47 -11.50 -26.55
CA VAL A 117 10.01 -11.09 -25.24
C VAL A 117 9.46 -9.72 -24.82
N THR A 118 9.42 -8.77 -25.72
CA THR A 118 8.90 -7.42 -25.46
C THR A 118 7.44 -7.48 -25.02
N LEU A 119 6.59 -8.23 -25.73
CA LEU A 119 5.17 -8.39 -25.37
C LEU A 119 4.98 -9.02 -23.99
N VAL A 120 5.77 -10.03 -23.67
CA VAL A 120 5.72 -10.69 -22.35
C VAL A 120 6.16 -9.72 -21.26
N PHE A 121 7.26 -8.98 -21.47
CA PHE A 121 7.74 -7.99 -20.50
C PHE A 121 6.78 -6.83 -20.29
N GLU A 122 6.07 -6.39 -21.34
CA GLU A 122 5.04 -5.38 -21.22
C GLU A 122 3.97 -5.80 -20.20
N THR A 123 3.57 -7.08 -20.21
CA THR A 123 2.60 -7.59 -19.22
C THR A 123 3.16 -7.63 -17.81
N TYR A 124 4.45 -7.98 -17.63
CA TYR A 124 5.11 -7.90 -16.32
C TYR A 124 5.13 -6.47 -15.79
N ILE A 125 5.55 -5.51 -16.62
CA ILE A 125 5.65 -4.10 -16.24
C ILE A 125 4.28 -3.54 -15.88
N ARG A 126 3.27 -3.75 -16.73
CA ARG A 126 1.89 -3.29 -16.47
C ARG A 126 1.33 -3.85 -15.15
N SER A 127 1.59 -5.13 -14.89
CA SER A 127 1.15 -5.75 -13.63
C SER A 127 1.83 -5.13 -12.42
N LEU A 128 3.15 -4.87 -12.48
CA LEU A 128 3.90 -4.23 -11.39
C LEU A 128 3.44 -2.79 -11.16
N VAL A 129 3.23 -2.02 -12.22
CA VAL A 129 2.70 -0.64 -12.12
C VAL A 129 1.34 -0.66 -11.43
N PHE A 130 0.43 -1.54 -11.84
CA PHE A 130 -0.88 -1.68 -11.20
C PHE A 130 -0.79 -2.06 -9.72
N GLU A 131 0.12 -2.97 -9.35
CA GLU A 131 0.35 -3.34 -7.94
C GLU A 131 0.84 -2.14 -7.11
N VAL A 132 1.78 -1.36 -7.66
CA VAL A 132 2.32 -0.15 -7.00
C VAL A 132 1.24 0.91 -6.83
N GLU A 133 0.46 1.20 -7.86
CA GLU A 133 -0.66 2.16 -7.79
C GLU A 133 -1.70 1.73 -6.75
N THR A 134 -2.08 0.44 -6.76
CA THR A 134 -3.02 -0.10 -5.78
C THR A 134 -2.48 -0.01 -4.34
N ALA A 135 -1.19 -0.28 -4.14
CA ALA A 135 -0.55 -0.16 -2.83
C ALA A 135 -0.49 1.30 -2.36
N LYS A 136 -0.18 2.23 -3.27
CA LYS A 136 -0.19 3.67 -3.01
C LYS A 136 -1.58 4.16 -2.56
N ASP A 137 -2.63 3.82 -3.33
CA ASP A 137 -4.00 4.21 -2.99
C ASP A 137 -4.44 3.68 -1.61
N LYS A 138 -4.05 2.44 -1.28
CA LYS A 138 -4.30 1.88 0.06
C LYS A 138 -3.57 2.66 1.14
N ALA A 139 -2.29 2.97 0.93
CA ALA A 139 -1.49 3.72 1.90
C ALA A 139 -2.07 5.12 2.16
N GLU A 140 -2.50 5.83 1.12
CA GLU A 140 -3.15 7.14 1.23
C GLU A 140 -4.47 7.07 2.02
N ARG A 141 -5.30 6.06 1.76
CA ARG A 141 -6.54 5.85 2.54
C ARG A 141 -6.27 5.58 4.02
N TYR A 142 -5.24 4.75 4.33
CA TYR A 142 -4.84 4.50 5.72
C TYR A 142 -4.30 5.75 6.40
N ALA A 143 -3.49 6.57 5.70
CA ALA A 143 -2.95 7.82 6.24
C ALA A 143 -4.09 8.79 6.60
N ASN A 144 -5.02 9.03 5.70
CA ASN A 144 -6.18 9.91 5.93
C ASN A 144 -7.05 9.43 7.10
N SER A 145 -7.31 8.12 7.18
CA SER A 145 -8.07 7.54 8.31
C SER A 145 -7.34 7.68 9.64
N MET A 146 -6.01 7.58 9.63
CA MET A 146 -5.21 7.74 10.85
C MET A 146 -5.18 9.21 11.31
N GLU A 147 -5.04 10.16 10.39
CA GLU A 147 -5.10 11.59 10.69
C GLU A 147 -6.44 11.98 11.33
N GLU A 148 -7.55 11.46 10.80
CA GLU A 148 -8.86 11.70 11.38
C GLU A 148 -8.97 11.14 12.81
N LYS A 149 -8.47 9.91 13.04
CA LYS A 149 -8.43 9.30 14.38
C LYS A 149 -7.55 10.10 15.34
N VAL A 150 -6.40 10.58 14.90
CA VAL A 150 -5.51 11.42 15.71
C VAL A 150 -6.22 12.72 16.07
N ARG A 151 -6.86 13.39 15.12
CA ARG A 151 -7.60 14.63 15.35
C ARG A 151 -8.75 14.43 16.35
N GLU A 152 -9.52 13.34 16.20
CA GLU A 152 -10.60 13.03 17.14
C GLU A 152 -10.07 12.70 18.54
N ARG A 153 -8.99 11.93 18.66
CA ARG A 153 -8.34 11.65 19.94
C ARG A 153 -7.79 12.89 20.61
N THR A 154 -7.16 13.79 19.84
CA THR A 154 -6.68 15.07 20.35
C THR A 154 -7.83 15.91 20.88
N ARG A 155 -8.94 16.01 20.14
CA ARG A 155 -10.15 16.70 20.57
C ARG A 155 -10.72 16.12 21.89
N GLN A 156 -10.78 14.79 22.00
CA GLN A 156 -11.25 14.13 23.23
C GLN A 156 -10.34 14.42 24.42
N LEU A 157 -9.01 14.39 24.22
CA LEU A 157 -8.05 14.74 25.26
C LEU A 157 -8.17 16.22 25.68
N GLU A 158 -8.35 17.12 24.74
CA GLU A 158 -8.58 18.55 25.02
C GLU A 158 -9.87 18.76 25.83
N GLU A 159 -10.96 18.06 25.46
CA GLU A 159 -12.22 18.10 26.22
C GLU A 159 -12.05 17.54 27.65
N MET A 160 -11.31 16.44 27.81
CA MET A 160 -11.04 15.87 29.14
C MET A 160 -10.21 16.79 30.02
N THR A 161 -9.36 17.66 29.45
CA THR A 161 -8.55 18.63 30.20
C THR A 161 -9.21 19.99 30.37
N ARG A 162 -10.40 20.19 29.85
CA ARG A 162 -11.13 21.48 29.89
C ARG A 162 -11.59 21.86 31.27
N THR A 163 -11.88 20.88 32.10
CA THR A 163 -12.32 21.09 33.48
C THR A 163 -11.27 20.58 34.47
N ASP A 164 -11.16 21.27 35.59
CA ASP A 164 -10.38 20.83 36.73
C ASP A 164 -11.05 19.59 37.38
N ALA A 165 -10.27 18.53 37.51
CA ALA A 165 -10.79 17.22 37.98
C ALA A 165 -11.29 17.24 39.44
N LEU A 166 -10.81 18.17 40.26
CA LEU A 166 -11.18 18.27 41.66
C LEU A 166 -12.49 19.07 41.85
N THR A 167 -12.60 20.23 41.22
CA THR A 167 -13.70 21.18 41.41
C THR A 167 -14.75 21.09 40.31
N GLY A 168 -14.39 20.53 39.17
CA GLY A 168 -15.20 20.50 37.96
C GLY A 168 -15.40 21.86 37.31
N LEU A 169 -14.76 22.92 37.78
CA LEU A 169 -14.71 24.24 37.14
C LEU A 169 -13.86 24.18 35.89
N LEU A 170 -13.94 25.19 35.02
CA LEU A 170 -13.04 25.27 33.87
C LEU A 170 -11.58 25.41 34.35
N ASN A 171 -10.68 24.74 33.64
CA ASN A 171 -9.25 24.85 33.90
C ASN A 171 -8.73 26.21 33.47
N VAL A 172 -7.81 26.80 34.24
CA VAL A 172 -7.16 28.10 33.93
C VAL A 172 -6.57 28.16 32.52
N ARG A 173 -6.14 27.03 31.96
CA ARG A 173 -5.60 26.95 30.58
C ARG A 173 -6.58 27.48 29.52
N HIS A 174 -7.87 27.42 29.78
CA HIS A 174 -8.92 27.91 28.87
C HIS A 174 -9.43 29.32 29.22
N LEU A 175 -8.82 29.96 30.23
CA LEU A 175 -9.24 31.29 30.68
C LEU A 175 -9.10 32.34 29.58
N GLU A 176 -7.94 32.45 28.96
CA GLU A 176 -7.64 33.43 27.92
C GLU A 176 -8.59 33.33 26.72
N GLU A 177 -8.78 32.12 26.21
CA GLU A 177 -9.68 31.84 25.08
C GLU A 177 -11.12 32.20 25.44
N SER A 178 -11.60 31.77 26.61
CA SER A 178 -12.96 32.00 27.07
C SER A 178 -13.23 33.49 27.30
N VAL A 179 -12.32 34.17 27.97
CA VAL A 179 -12.42 35.63 28.21
C VAL A 179 -12.42 36.40 26.90
N THR A 180 -11.53 36.05 25.98
CA THR A 180 -11.48 36.68 24.65
C THR A 180 -12.76 36.52 23.88
N LYS A 181 -13.33 35.31 23.90
CA LYS A 181 -14.63 35.00 23.26
C LYS A 181 -15.78 35.79 23.88
N THR A 182 -15.84 35.88 25.22
CA THR A 182 -16.87 36.61 25.97
C THR A 182 -16.78 38.10 25.68
N LEU A 183 -15.59 38.70 25.72
CA LEU A 183 -15.37 40.11 25.41
C LEU A 183 -15.79 40.47 23.98
N ARG A 184 -15.40 39.67 23.00
CA ARG A 184 -15.82 39.88 21.60
C ARG A 184 -17.34 39.78 21.42
N SER A 185 -17.99 38.89 22.14
CA SER A 185 -19.45 38.71 22.10
C SER A 185 -20.19 39.90 22.75
N ALA A 186 -19.70 40.33 23.92
CA ALA A 186 -20.26 41.49 24.67
C ALA A 186 -20.05 42.77 23.87
N GLN A 187 -18.91 43.00 23.27
CA GLN A 187 -18.65 44.15 22.41
C GLN A 187 -19.65 44.24 21.24
N ARG A 188 -19.96 43.12 20.61
CA ARG A 188 -20.93 43.11 19.49
C ARG A 188 -22.35 43.40 19.93
N ARG A 189 -22.70 43.08 21.19
CA ARG A 189 -24.04 43.26 21.77
C ARG A 189 -24.15 44.56 22.59
N ALA A 190 -23.04 45.30 22.72
CA ALA A 190 -22.94 46.47 23.60
C ALA A 190 -23.34 46.16 25.06
N GLU A 191 -22.98 44.97 25.55
CA GLU A 191 -23.27 44.50 26.92
C GLU A 191 -22.02 44.64 27.80
N PRO A 192 -22.16 44.94 29.09
CA PRO A 192 -21.04 44.97 30.03
C PRO A 192 -20.60 43.55 30.40
N VAL A 193 -19.26 43.39 30.64
CA VAL A 193 -18.68 42.16 31.19
C VAL A 193 -18.10 42.47 32.57
N SER A 194 -18.41 41.61 33.53
CA SER A 194 -17.85 41.67 34.88
C SER A 194 -16.94 40.50 35.12
N VAL A 195 -15.83 40.73 35.79
CA VAL A 195 -14.89 39.67 36.22
C VAL A 195 -14.85 39.68 37.75
N VAL A 196 -15.06 38.54 38.35
CA VAL A 196 -14.96 38.35 39.79
C VAL A 196 -13.78 37.39 40.05
N TYR A 197 -12.88 37.84 40.89
CA TYR A 197 -11.76 37.04 41.36
C TYR A 197 -11.85 36.94 42.89
N PHE A 198 -11.73 35.74 43.43
CA PHE A 198 -11.67 35.54 44.86
C PHE A 198 -10.70 34.41 45.23
N ASP A 199 -10.30 34.44 46.52
CA ASP A 199 -9.39 33.48 47.11
C ASP A 199 -9.93 32.98 48.44
N ILE A 200 -9.51 31.81 48.92
CA ILE A 200 -9.91 31.23 50.20
C ILE A 200 -8.92 31.69 51.25
N ASP A 201 -9.39 32.50 52.20
CA ASP A 201 -8.57 32.98 53.28
C ASP A 201 -7.99 31.83 54.15
N ASP A 202 -6.73 31.93 54.50
CA ASP A 202 -6.03 30.95 55.35
C ASP A 202 -6.04 29.49 54.82
N PHE A 203 -6.27 29.27 53.48
CA PHE A 203 -6.37 27.91 52.92
C PHE A 203 -5.13 27.04 53.19
N LYS A 204 -3.94 27.63 53.16
CA LYS A 204 -2.71 26.93 53.54
C LYS A 204 -2.74 26.46 55.01
N LYS A 205 -3.12 27.34 55.95
CA LYS A 205 -3.25 27.01 57.37
C LYS A 205 -4.27 25.92 57.62
N LEU A 206 -5.35 25.91 56.86
CA LEU A 206 -6.36 24.85 56.91
C LEU A 206 -5.74 23.51 56.47
N ASN A 207 -5.00 23.47 55.35
CA ASN A 207 -4.31 22.26 54.92
C ASN A 207 -3.25 21.77 55.95
N ASP A 208 -2.51 22.68 56.54
CA ASP A 208 -1.52 22.36 57.52
C ASP A 208 -2.11 21.81 58.84
N THR A 209 -3.29 22.24 59.21
CA THR A 209 -3.95 21.85 60.48
C THR A 209 -4.91 20.67 60.29
N GLN A 210 -5.62 20.55 59.19
CA GLN A 210 -6.69 19.55 58.99
C GLN A 210 -6.37 18.55 57.86
N GLY A 211 -5.22 18.71 57.17
CA GLY A 211 -4.73 17.85 56.10
C GLY A 211 -5.34 18.24 54.74
N HIS A 212 -4.58 17.82 53.70
CA HIS A 212 -4.93 18.11 52.27
C HIS A 212 -6.29 17.56 51.85
N GLN A 213 -6.73 16.45 52.46
CA GLN A 213 -8.02 15.83 52.14
C GLN A 213 -9.18 16.77 52.51
N ARG A 214 -9.06 17.48 53.65
CA ARG A 214 -10.06 18.49 54.03
C ARG A 214 -10.03 19.72 53.13
N GLY A 215 -8.86 20.16 52.72
CA GLY A 215 -8.70 21.21 51.71
C GLY A 215 -9.39 20.84 50.36
N ASP A 216 -9.19 19.62 49.92
CA ASP A 216 -9.87 19.11 48.70
C ASP A 216 -11.40 19.12 48.83
N GLU A 217 -11.95 18.73 49.97
CA GLU A 217 -13.39 18.79 50.24
C GLU A 217 -13.93 20.23 50.16
N ILE A 218 -13.21 21.19 50.70
CA ILE A 218 -13.58 22.60 50.64
C ILE A 218 -13.53 23.12 49.20
N LEU A 219 -12.49 22.78 48.44
CA LEU A 219 -12.35 23.17 47.04
C LEU A 219 -13.52 22.59 46.19
N ARG A 220 -13.92 21.33 46.43
CA ARG A 220 -15.09 20.73 45.78
C ARG A 220 -16.41 21.46 46.15
N ALA A 221 -16.57 21.81 47.44
CA ALA A 221 -17.73 22.55 47.89
C ALA A 221 -17.83 23.94 47.25
N VAL A 222 -16.69 24.67 47.16
CA VAL A 222 -16.63 25.96 46.48
C VAL A 222 -16.95 25.81 45.01
N GLY A 223 -16.37 24.82 44.32
CA GLY A 223 -16.65 24.56 42.91
C GLY A 223 -18.12 24.26 42.65
N THR A 224 -18.75 23.49 43.53
CA THR A 224 -20.19 23.19 43.47
C THR A 224 -21.04 24.43 43.71
N ALA A 225 -20.70 25.25 44.72
CA ALA A 225 -21.42 26.48 45.02
C ALA A 225 -21.32 27.46 43.84
N MET A 226 -20.15 27.67 43.29
CA MET A 226 -19.96 28.53 42.10
C MET A 226 -20.86 28.12 40.94
N LYS A 227 -20.89 26.82 40.63
CA LYS A 227 -21.75 26.29 39.54
C LYS A 227 -23.23 26.51 39.81
N SER A 228 -23.65 26.41 41.09
CA SER A 228 -25.07 26.55 41.44
C SER A 228 -25.61 27.98 41.35
N ILE A 229 -24.74 28.99 41.54
CA ILE A 229 -25.12 30.41 41.47
C ILE A 229 -24.83 31.07 40.13
N SER A 230 -23.99 30.43 39.30
CA SER A 230 -23.62 30.95 37.99
C SER A 230 -24.70 30.64 36.94
N ARG A 231 -24.89 31.58 36.01
CA ARG A 231 -25.78 31.39 34.87
C ARG A 231 -25.14 30.51 33.83
N ILE A 232 -25.91 30.07 32.85
CA ILE A 232 -25.39 29.22 31.76
C ILE A 232 -24.35 29.93 30.88
N GLU A 233 -24.42 31.26 30.82
CA GLU A 233 -23.50 32.11 30.07
C GLU A 233 -22.23 32.46 30.85
N ASP A 234 -22.24 32.28 32.18
CA ASP A 234 -21.11 32.59 33.04
C ASP A 234 -20.01 31.49 32.93
N SER A 235 -18.76 31.87 32.95
CA SER A 235 -17.64 30.97 32.95
C SER A 235 -16.88 31.02 34.25
N CYS A 236 -16.83 29.88 34.95
CA CYS A 236 -16.14 29.76 36.24
C CYS A 236 -14.86 28.96 36.06
N PHE A 237 -13.73 29.50 36.48
CA PHE A 237 -12.40 28.90 36.35
C PHE A 237 -11.80 28.60 37.69
N ARG A 238 -11.03 27.53 37.80
CA ARG A 238 -10.07 27.30 38.87
C ARG A 238 -8.74 27.88 38.43
N TYR A 239 -8.19 28.88 39.15
CA TYR A 239 -6.93 29.52 38.83
C TYR A 239 -5.74 28.92 39.59
N GLY A 240 -5.92 28.48 40.85
CA GLY A 240 -4.90 27.89 41.73
C GLY A 240 -5.37 26.65 42.48
#